data_b41a2182ef93f674676147e2b4cc229e
#
_entry.id   b41a2182ef93f674676147e2b4cc229e
#
_cell.length_a   1.000
_cell.length_b   1.000
_cell.length_c   1.000
_cell.angle_alpha   90.00
_cell.angle_beta   90.00
_cell.angle_gamma   90.00
#
_symmetry.space_group_name_H-M   'P 1'
#
loop_
_entity.id
_entity.type
_entity.pdbx_description
1 polymer ?
#
loop_
_entity_poly.entity_id
_entity_poly.type
_entity_poly.pdbx_seq_one_letter_code
_entity_poly.pdbx_strand_id
1 'polypeptide(L)'
;GIPSRQTPLAVWEVVRESLLHRRIFKVNPLLGYMHMSLAFGWFLLIVVGWIETVAYLGFRYVPLHGHVFFKYFATELPHKPVFDFLMDLLLLFVLSGVTLAFGKRIYSQAMGMRRTTRHVLGDRIALSVLWLIFPARLLAESITCALHGGGGFLTGTIGEWMAHHVNPIVLQTLYEPLWWAYSICLGLFFVALPFSRYMHIFTEIPLIFLRRYKLHSTEKEGSFDRFQTDACSRCGICIDPCQLQSELGIDDVQSVYFLRDRRYNHLRQSVANNCLMCGRCEQRCPVGIELNTLRLNSRDTMRNTPDEKRYEYFQGVDRSAGEGRVGYFAGCMTLLTPRILLAMERIFKASGEEVWWADKEGGVCCGRPLKLSGETDSARKMMDYNIALFRKHRITTLVTSCPICLKVFREEYHLEGIEVLHHSEYMLRLIRDGRLQLRRGAQTFTYHDPCELG
;
A
#
# COMPACT_ATOMS: atom_id res chain seq x y z
N GLY A 1 -7.31 -26.97 -3.66
CA GLY A 1 -7.89 -25.70 -3.43
C GLY A 1 -9.40 -25.71 -3.29
N ILE A 2 -9.89 -26.10 -2.15
CA ILE A 2 -11.32 -26.06 -1.83
C ILE A 2 -11.66 -24.64 -1.36
N PRO A 3 -12.82 -24.05 -1.75
CA PRO A 3 -13.24 -22.77 -1.22
C PRO A 3 -13.35 -22.84 0.31
N SER A 4 -12.41 -22.17 0.98
CA SER A 4 -12.41 -22.07 2.44
C SER A 4 -13.34 -20.94 2.89
N ARG A 5 -13.62 -20.83 4.20
CA ARG A 5 -14.35 -19.69 4.78
C ARG A 5 -13.70 -18.33 4.45
N GLN A 6 -12.45 -18.33 4.00
CA GLN A 6 -11.74 -17.10 3.59
C GLN A 6 -12.16 -16.59 2.21
N THR A 7 -12.66 -17.47 1.31
CA THR A 7 -13.06 -17.07 -0.06
C THR A 7 -14.17 -16.01 -0.08
N PRO A 8 -15.32 -16.19 0.61
CA PRO A 8 -16.36 -15.16 0.62
C PRO A 8 -15.91 -13.87 1.29
N LEU A 9 -15.04 -13.97 2.30
CA LEU A 9 -14.42 -12.79 2.94
C LEU A 9 -13.47 -12.06 2.00
N ALA A 10 -12.70 -12.77 1.18
CA ALA A 10 -11.84 -12.18 0.16
C ALA A 10 -12.67 -11.47 -0.93
N VAL A 11 -13.73 -12.12 -1.43
CA VAL A 11 -14.65 -11.52 -2.41
C VAL A 11 -15.29 -10.24 -1.84
N TRP A 12 -15.77 -10.29 -0.60
CA TRP A 12 -16.32 -9.11 0.06
C TRP A 12 -15.26 -8.00 0.23
N GLU A 13 -14.00 -8.35 0.55
CA GLU A 13 -12.92 -7.38 0.63
C GLU A 13 -12.62 -6.75 -0.73
N VAL A 14 -12.66 -7.52 -1.83
CA VAL A 14 -12.53 -6.98 -3.20
C VAL A 14 -13.63 -5.95 -3.47
N VAL A 15 -14.90 -6.26 -3.23
CA VAL A 15 -16.00 -5.29 -3.42
C VAL A 15 -15.77 -4.04 -2.57
N ARG A 16 -15.44 -4.22 -1.31
CA ARG A 16 -15.29 -3.13 -0.35
C ARG A 16 -14.10 -2.22 -0.63
N GLU A 17 -12.97 -2.78 -1.08
CA GLU A 17 -11.72 -2.02 -1.23
C GLU A 17 -11.45 -1.64 -2.69
N SER A 18 -11.72 -2.51 -3.66
CA SER A 18 -11.42 -2.22 -5.07
C SER A 18 -12.56 -1.51 -5.81
N LEU A 19 -13.82 -1.65 -5.38
CA LEU A 19 -14.96 -0.91 -5.96
C LEU A 19 -15.36 0.29 -5.11
N LEU A 20 -15.62 0.07 -3.80
CA LEU A 20 -16.09 1.13 -2.90
C LEU A 20 -14.96 1.95 -2.27
N HIS A 21 -13.72 1.52 -2.39
CA HIS A 21 -12.51 2.23 -1.92
C HIS A 21 -12.56 2.68 -0.44
N ARG A 22 -13.15 1.84 0.44
CA ARG A 22 -13.41 2.19 1.84
C ARG A 22 -12.16 2.64 2.61
N ARG A 23 -11.01 2.01 2.36
CA ARG A 23 -9.74 2.40 3.02
C ARG A 23 -9.31 3.79 2.59
N ILE A 24 -9.47 4.13 1.30
CA ILE A 24 -9.15 5.47 0.79
C ILE A 24 -10.08 6.51 1.41
N PHE A 25 -11.39 6.21 1.51
CA PHE A 25 -12.36 7.09 2.17
C PHE A 25 -12.00 7.40 3.63
N LYS A 26 -11.50 6.40 4.38
CA LYS A 26 -11.08 6.61 5.77
C LYS A 26 -9.87 7.54 5.90
N VAL A 27 -8.98 7.56 4.92
CA VAL A 27 -7.80 8.41 4.92
C VAL A 27 -8.10 9.80 4.37
N ASN A 28 -8.84 9.86 3.28
CA ASN A 28 -9.22 11.11 2.60
C ASN A 28 -10.56 10.89 1.87
N PRO A 29 -11.69 11.43 2.40
CA PRO A 29 -13.02 11.22 1.84
C PRO A 29 -13.15 11.70 0.39
N LEU A 30 -12.58 12.86 0.07
CA LEU A 30 -12.67 13.43 -1.28
C LEU A 30 -11.90 12.58 -2.31
N LEU A 31 -10.72 12.08 -1.92
CA LEU A 31 -9.95 11.15 -2.73
C LEU A 31 -10.67 9.80 -2.89
N GLY A 32 -11.34 9.35 -1.83
CA GLY A 32 -12.17 8.15 -1.84
C GLY A 32 -13.32 8.27 -2.84
N TYR A 33 -14.07 9.37 -2.80
CA TYR A 33 -15.13 9.65 -3.75
C TYR A 33 -14.63 9.69 -5.20
N MET A 34 -13.53 10.41 -5.46
CA MET A 34 -12.91 10.48 -6.78
C MET A 34 -12.56 9.08 -7.32
N HIS A 35 -11.97 8.23 -6.51
CA HIS A 35 -11.63 6.86 -6.93
C HIS A 35 -12.87 5.99 -7.12
N MET A 36 -13.84 6.06 -6.21
CA MET A 36 -15.08 5.29 -6.30
C MET A 36 -15.90 5.69 -7.53
N SER A 37 -16.06 6.98 -7.79
CA SER A 37 -16.82 7.46 -8.95
C SER A 37 -16.19 7.00 -10.26
N LEU A 38 -14.86 7.01 -10.38
CA LEU A 38 -14.18 6.53 -11.57
C LEU A 38 -14.24 4.99 -11.70
N ALA A 39 -13.94 4.24 -10.64
CA ALA A 39 -13.86 2.79 -10.74
C ALA A 39 -15.24 2.13 -10.71
N PHE A 40 -16.06 2.41 -9.68
CA PHE A 40 -17.37 1.81 -9.52
C PHE A 40 -18.38 2.39 -10.49
N GLY A 41 -18.34 3.69 -10.74
CA GLY A 41 -19.20 4.33 -11.73
C GLY A 41 -18.97 3.77 -13.13
N TRP A 42 -17.71 3.59 -13.53
CA TRP A 42 -17.40 2.99 -14.82
C TRP A 42 -17.78 1.51 -14.89
N PHE A 43 -17.53 0.74 -13.84
CA PHE A 43 -17.98 -0.64 -13.75
C PHE A 43 -19.50 -0.74 -13.92
N LEU A 44 -20.28 0.11 -13.24
CA LEU A 44 -21.73 0.14 -13.38
C LEU A 44 -22.18 0.58 -14.78
N LEU A 45 -21.50 1.55 -15.42
CA LEU A 45 -21.78 1.92 -16.81
C LEU A 45 -21.66 0.72 -17.76
N ILE A 46 -20.63 -0.12 -17.56
CA ILE A 46 -20.42 -1.33 -18.35
C ILE A 46 -21.55 -2.35 -18.08
N VAL A 47 -21.87 -2.60 -16.81
CA VAL A 47 -22.88 -3.59 -16.39
C VAL A 47 -24.28 -3.16 -16.86
N VAL A 48 -24.67 -1.90 -16.60
CA VAL A 48 -25.99 -1.38 -17.00
C VAL A 48 -26.10 -1.32 -18.51
N GLY A 49 -25.08 -0.86 -19.22
CA GLY A 49 -25.07 -0.86 -20.67
C GLY A 49 -25.15 -2.27 -21.30
N TRP A 50 -24.51 -3.26 -20.64
CA TRP A 50 -24.65 -4.66 -21.05
C TRP A 50 -26.07 -5.18 -20.82
N ILE A 51 -26.68 -4.92 -19.66
CA ILE A 51 -28.06 -5.30 -19.34
C ILE A 51 -29.03 -4.66 -20.34
N GLU A 52 -28.84 -3.38 -20.63
CA GLU A 52 -29.62 -2.65 -21.63
C GLU A 52 -29.52 -3.32 -23.00
N THR A 53 -28.30 -3.63 -23.44
CA THR A 53 -28.04 -4.30 -24.70
C THR A 53 -28.75 -5.65 -24.78
N VAL A 54 -28.66 -6.48 -23.73
CA VAL A 54 -29.32 -7.79 -23.67
C VAL A 54 -30.86 -7.64 -23.68
N ALA A 55 -31.38 -6.67 -22.92
CA ALA A 55 -32.83 -6.44 -22.82
C ALA A 55 -33.49 -6.04 -24.16
N TYR A 56 -32.77 -5.27 -24.98
CA TYR A 56 -33.32 -4.73 -26.22
C TYR A 56 -32.86 -5.43 -27.50
N LEU A 57 -31.64 -5.92 -27.54
CA LEU A 57 -31.06 -6.61 -28.69
C LEU A 57 -31.03 -8.15 -28.52
N GLY A 58 -31.26 -8.62 -27.29
CA GLY A 58 -31.07 -10.03 -26.92
C GLY A 58 -29.60 -10.43 -27.00
N PHE A 59 -29.35 -11.74 -27.00
CA PHE A 59 -27.98 -12.29 -27.16
C PHE A 59 -27.56 -12.38 -28.65
N ARG A 60 -28.20 -11.66 -29.53
CA ARG A 60 -27.84 -11.66 -30.94
C ARG A 60 -26.51 -10.96 -31.13
N TYR A 61 -25.62 -11.61 -31.89
CA TYR A 61 -24.40 -10.98 -32.33
C TYR A 61 -24.73 -9.77 -33.22
N VAL A 62 -24.40 -8.59 -32.73
CA VAL A 62 -24.49 -7.36 -33.52
C VAL A 62 -23.14 -7.14 -34.16
N PRO A 63 -23.00 -7.23 -35.49
CA PRO A 63 -21.74 -7.00 -36.14
C PRO A 63 -21.25 -5.58 -35.84
N LEU A 64 -19.96 -5.48 -35.49
CA LEU A 64 -19.25 -4.22 -35.27
C LEU A 64 -19.17 -3.48 -36.62
N HIS A 65 -20.07 -2.55 -36.86
CA HIS A 65 -19.97 -1.67 -38.01
C HIS A 65 -19.43 -0.31 -37.55
N GLY A 66 -18.22 0.00 -37.97
CA GLY A 66 -17.61 1.31 -37.80
C GLY A 66 -17.06 1.59 -36.40
N HIS A 67 -17.87 1.80 -35.39
CA HIS A 67 -17.44 2.18 -34.05
C HIS A 67 -17.44 0.99 -33.09
N VAL A 68 -16.34 0.73 -32.43
CA VAL A 68 -16.10 -0.51 -31.68
C VAL A 68 -16.97 -0.72 -30.46
N PHE A 69 -17.86 0.15 -30.05
CA PHE A 69 -18.64 -0.02 -28.83
C PHE A 69 -20.07 0.50 -28.86
N PHE A 70 -20.61 0.96 -30.01
CA PHE A 70 -21.84 1.70 -30.04
C PHE A 70 -22.77 1.40 -31.20
N LYS A 71 -23.72 0.50 -30.99
CA LYS A 71 -24.89 0.41 -31.82
C LYS A 71 -26.22 0.52 -31.08
N TYR A 72 -26.23 0.63 -29.76
CA TYR A 72 -27.51 0.70 -29.06
C TYR A 72 -28.13 2.10 -29.00
N PHE A 73 -27.47 3.09 -29.54
CA PHE A 73 -28.05 4.41 -29.80
C PHE A 73 -28.77 4.48 -31.16
N ALA A 74 -28.93 3.33 -31.83
CA ALA A 74 -29.72 3.31 -33.05
C ALA A 74 -31.18 3.72 -32.72
N THR A 75 -31.66 4.66 -33.51
CA THR A 75 -32.97 5.28 -33.42
C THR A 75 -34.17 4.33 -33.54
N GLU A 76 -33.91 3.09 -33.90
CA GLU A 76 -34.92 2.06 -34.10
C GLU A 76 -35.33 1.31 -32.81
N LEU A 77 -34.64 1.58 -31.69
CA LEU A 77 -35.01 0.96 -30.44
C LEU A 77 -36.13 1.72 -29.73
N PRO A 78 -37.07 1.01 -29.06
CA PRO A 78 -38.13 1.67 -28.32
C PRO A 78 -37.59 2.58 -27.22
N HIS A 79 -38.29 3.65 -26.90
CA HIS A 79 -37.91 4.59 -25.86
C HIS A 79 -37.65 3.89 -24.51
N LYS A 80 -36.56 4.22 -23.87
CA LYS A 80 -36.00 3.50 -22.71
C LYS A 80 -35.75 4.44 -21.52
N PRO A 81 -36.74 5.16 -21.00
CA PRO A 81 -36.50 6.26 -20.05
C PRO A 81 -35.75 5.84 -18.80
N VAL A 82 -35.88 4.60 -18.35
CA VAL A 82 -35.18 4.10 -17.15
C VAL A 82 -33.68 3.91 -17.43
N PHE A 83 -33.34 3.30 -18.56
CA PHE A 83 -31.94 3.08 -18.93
C PHE A 83 -31.27 4.40 -19.30
N ASP A 84 -31.95 5.26 -20.07
CA ASP A 84 -31.43 6.59 -20.42
C ASP A 84 -31.12 7.42 -19.16
N PHE A 85 -32.03 7.40 -18.18
CA PHE A 85 -31.80 8.05 -16.89
C PHE A 85 -30.62 7.45 -16.13
N LEU A 86 -30.52 6.12 -16.01
CA LEU A 86 -29.46 5.44 -15.29
C LEU A 86 -28.10 5.67 -15.95
N MET A 87 -28.03 5.60 -17.27
CA MET A 87 -26.78 5.81 -18.01
C MET A 87 -26.29 7.25 -17.85
N ASP A 88 -27.16 8.23 -17.92
CA ASP A 88 -26.83 9.64 -17.69
C ASP A 88 -26.39 9.90 -16.24
N LEU A 89 -27.08 9.31 -15.27
CA LEU A 89 -26.72 9.42 -13.85
C LEU A 89 -25.32 8.85 -13.59
N LEU A 90 -25.01 7.68 -14.14
CA LEU A 90 -23.71 7.05 -14.01
C LEU A 90 -22.63 7.83 -14.76
N LEU A 91 -22.92 8.35 -15.94
CA LEU A 91 -22.02 9.20 -16.69
C LEU A 91 -21.69 10.49 -15.92
N LEU A 92 -22.68 11.15 -15.36
CA LEU A 92 -22.50 12.34 -14.51
C LEU A 92 -21.64 12.01 -13.27
N PHE A 93 -21.92 10.85 -12.64
CA PHE A 93 -21.15 10.37 -11.50
C PHE A 93 -19.67 10.18 -11.86
N VAL A 94 -19.34 9.56 -12.98
CA VAL A 94 -17.98 9.38 -13.46
C VAL A 94 -17.34 10.71 -13.85
N LEU A 95 -18.06 11.59 -14.55
CA LEU A 95 -17.57 12.92 -14.92
C LEU A 95 -17.22 13.78 -13.71
N SER A 96 -18.00 13.68 -12.62
CA SER A 96 -17.66 14.36 -11.37
C SER A 96 -16.30 13.89 -10.81
N GLY A 97 -16.04 12.58 -10.89
CA GLY A 97 -14.74 11.99 -10.51
C GLY A 97 -13.58 12.44 -11.41
N VAL A 98 -13.81 12.53 -12.72
CA VAL A 98 -12.81 13.05 -13.68
C VAL A 98 -12.49 14.51 -13.36
N THR A 99 -13.51 15.33 -13.10
CA THR A 99 -13.34 16.76 -12.74
C THR A 99 -12.52 16.90 -11.46
N LEU A 100 -12.81 16.10 -10.43
CA LEU A 100 -12.01 16.08 -9.20
C LEU A 100 -10.58 15.61 -9.43
N ALA A 101 -10.38 14.59 -10.29
CA ALA A 101 -9.04 14.10 -10.63
C ALA A 101 -8.21 15.16 -11.36
N PHE A 102 -8.84 15.92 -12.24
CA PHE A 102 -8.22 17.04 -12.91
C PHE A 102 -7.91 18.19 -11.93
N GLY A 103 -8.88 18.56 -11.07
CA GLY A 103 -8.69 19.55 -10.00
C GLY A 103 -7.54 19.18 -9.06
N LYS A 104 -7.45 17.92 -8.64
CA LYS A 104 -6.31 17.41 -7.86
C LYS A 104 -4.98 17.62 -8.57
N ARG A 105 -4.95 17.48 -9.87
CA ARG A 105 -3.72 17.63 -10.66
C ARG A 105 -3.24 19.07 -10.69
N ILE A 106 -4.16 20.02 -10.74
CA ILE A 106 -3.86 21.45 -10.74
C ILE A 106 -3.54 21.92 -9.31
N TYR A 107 -4.36 21.53 -8.34
CA TYR A 107 -4.24 22.02 -6.96
C TYR A 107 -4.52 20.92 -5.93
N SER A 108 -3.48 20.13 -5.61
CA SER A 108 -3.58 18.97 -4.72
C SER A 108 -4.00 19.31 -3.28
N GLN A 109 -3.70 20.53 -2.83
CA GLN A 109 -4.03 20.98 -1.46
C GLN A 109 -5.54 21.11 -1.25
N ALA A 110 -6.31 21.44 -2.28
CA ALA A 110 -7.78 21.45 -2.20
C ALA A 110 -8.37 20.06 -1.89
N MET A 111 -7.63 18.99 -2.18
CA MET A 111 -7.98 17.59 -1.87
C MET A 111 -7.38 17.11 -0.54
N GLY A 112 -6.84 18.00 0.29
CA GLY A 112 -6.18 17.63 1.54
C GLY A 112 -4.87 16.86 1.38
N MET A 113 -4.21 16.96 0.23
CA MET A 113 -2.92 16.32 -0.05
C MET A 113 -1.82 17.37 -0.19
N ARG A 114 -0.68 17.15 0.47
CA ARG A 114 0.45 18.08 0.42
C ARG A 114 1.03 18.23 -0.99
N ARG A 115 1.16 17.10 -1.74
CA ARG A 115 1.73 17.11 -3.11
C ARG A 115 1.07 16.06 -4.01
N THR A 116 1.07 16.33 -5.32
CA THR A 116 0.72 15.36 -6.35
C THR A 116 1.89 14.40 -6.62
N THR A 117 1.57 13.18 -7.03
CA THR A 117 2.57 12.20 -7.49
C THR A 117 3.18 12.62 -8.83
N ARG A 118 4.50 12.40 -8.98
CA ARG A 118 5.18 12.54 -10.27
C ARG A 118 5.02 11.26 -11.08
N HIS A 119 4.49 11.37 -12.28
CA HIS A 119 4.26 10.24 -13.18
C HIS A 119 5.30 10.18 -14.30
N VAL A 120 5.64 8.97 -14.73
CA VAL A 120 6.39 8.74 -15.97
C VAL A 120 5.54 9.07 -17.19
N LEU A 121 6.15 9.27 -18.37
CA LEU A 121 5.45 9.69 -19.59
C LEU A 121 4.31 8.73 -19.96
N GLY A 122 4.54 7.42 -19.95
CA GLY A 122 3.52 6.42 -20.26
C GLY A 122 2.29 6.49 -19.34
N ASP A 123 2.50 6.73 -18.04
CA ASP A 123 1.38 6.94 -17.10
C ASP A 123 0.63 8.25 -17.35
N ARG A 124 1.33 9.31 -17.80
CA ARG A 124 0.66 10.59 -18.15
C ARG A 124 -0.23 10.41 -19.37
N ILE A 125 0.27 9.72 -20.41
CA ILE A 125 -0.51 9.42 -21.62
C ILE A 125 -1.74 8.59 -21.24
N ALA A 126 -1.57 7.47 -20.52
CA ALA A 126 -2.67 6.62 -20.10
C ALA A 126 -3.71 7.36 -19.24
N LEU A 127 -3.28 8.26 -18.35
CA LEU A 127 -4.15 9.08 -17.53
C LEU A 127 -4.93 10.12 -18.38
N SER A 128 -4.27 10.75 -19.33
CA SER A 128 -4.91 11.71 -20.23
C SER A 128 -5.95 11.02 -21.11
N VAL A 129 -5.63 9.85 -21.64
CA VAL A 129 -6.58 9.04 -22.41
C VAL A 129 -7.80 8.67 -21.59
N LEU A 130 -7.62 8.20 -20.33
CA LEU A 130 -8.75 7.91 -19.42
C LEU A 130 -9.63 9.14 -19.20
N TRP A 131 -9.04 10.30 -18.98
CA TRP A 131 -9.81 11.52 -18.74
C TRP A 131 -10.58 11.99 -19.97
N LEU A 132 -10.12 11.68 -21.18
CA LEU A 132 -10.78 12.04 -22.43
C LEU A 132 -11.96 11.11 -22.78
N ILE A 133 -11.95 9.86 -22.32
CA ILE A 133 -13.01 8.88 -22.63
C ILE A 133 -14.40 9.44 -22.31
N PHE A 134 -14.61 9.94 -21.08
CA PHE A 134 -15.94 10.30 -20.61
C PHE A 134 -16.48 11.63 -21.19
N PRO A 135 -15.67 12.71 -21.33
CA PRO A 135 -16.08 13.87 -22.07
C PRO A 135 -16.37 13.60 -23.55
N ALA A 136 -15.54 12.76 -24.22
CA ALA A 136 -15.77 12.37 -25.60
C ALA A 136 -17.09 11.59 -25.73
N ARG A 137 -17.37 10.69 -24.78
CA ARG A 137 -18.63 9.97 -24.70
C ARG A 137 -19.80 10.94 -24.53
N LEU A 138 -19.75 11.87 -23.58
CA LEU A 138 -20.80 12.85 -23.35
C LEU A 138 -21.13 13.63 -24.63
N LEU A 139 -20.10 14.10 -25.34
CA LEU A 139 -20.27 14.85 -26.59
C LEU A 139 -20.86 13.97 -27.70
N ALA A 140 -20.38 12.76 -27.88
CA ALA A 140 -20.86 11.82 -28.89
C ALA A 140 -22.33 11.44 -28.65
N GLU A 141 -22.71 11.13 -27.41
CA GLU A 141 -24.09 10.82 -27.06
C GLU A 141 -25.00 12.05 -27.22
N SER A 142 -24.57 13.23 -26.78
CA SER A 142 -25.35 14.46 -26.93
C SER A 142 -25.60 14.82 -28.41
N ILE A 143 -24.62 14.63 -29.30
CA ILE A 143 -24.81 14.83 -30.76
C ILE A 143 -25.79 13.77 -31.33
N THR A 144 -25.67 12.54 -30.85
CA THR A 144 -26.65 11.48 -31.26
C THR A 144 -28.06 11.88 -30.88
N CYS A 145 -28.26 12.37 -29.65
CA CYS A 145 -29.56 12.88 -29.19
C CYS A 145 -30.04 14.10 -30.00
N ALA A 146 -29.14 15.01 -30.38
CA ALA A 146 -29.47 16.16 -31.20
C ALA A 146 -29.94 15.79 -32.60
N LEU A 147 -29.39 14.76 -33.21
CA LEU A 147 -29.71 14.31 -34.56
C LEU A 147 -30.90 13.37 -34.61
N HIS A 148 -31.08 12.53 -33.60
CA HIS A 148 -32.01 11.40 -33.65
C HIS A 148 -33.07 11.44 -32.52
N GLY A 149 -32.95 12.38 -31.59
CA GLY A 149 -33.80 12.42 -30.40
C GLY A 149 -33.44 11.38 -29.34
N GLY A 150 -34.16 11.33 -28.25
CA GLY A 150 -33.92 10.42 -27.12
C GLY A 150 -32.90 10.96 -26.14
N GLY A 151 -32.29 10.04 -25.35
CA GLY A 151 -31.36 10.37 -24.29
C GLY A 151 -32.03 10.66 -22.96
N GLY A 152 -31.18 10.75 -21.90
CA GLY A 152 -31.65 11.04 -20.55
C GLY A 152 -31.65 12.54 -20.23
N PHE A 153 -31.62 12.84 -18.92
CA PHE A 153 -31.69 14.22 -18.44
C PHE A 153 -30.41 15.04 -18.74
N LEU A 154 -29.26 14.40 -18.94
CA LEU A 154 -28.00 15.07 -19.23
C LEU A 154 -27.74 15.11 -20.74
N THR A 155 -27.64 13.96 -21.37
CA THR A 155 -27.34 13.86 -22.82
C THR A 155 -28.47 14.35 -23.70
N GLY A 156 -29.74 14.10 -23.32
CA GLY A 156 -30.91 14.60 -24.01
C GLY A 156 -31.01 16.13 -23.94
N THR A 157 -30.88 16.72 -22.75
CA THR A 157 -30.92 18.19 -22.57
C THR A 157 -29.82 18.91 -23.35
N ILE A 158 -28.58 18.38 -23.31
CA ILE A 158 -27.47 18.94 -24.11
C ILE A 158 -27.77 18.75 -25.61
N GLY A 159 -28.32 17.59 -26.00
CA GLY A 159 -28.69 17.29 -27.38
C GLY A 159 -29.77 18.24 -27.92
N GLU A 160 -30.84 18.49 -27.16
CA GLU A 160 -31.89 19.46 -27.51
C GLU A 160 -31.30 20.88 -27.67
N TRP A 161 -30.46 21.30 -26.72
CA TRP A 161 -29.78 22.59 -26.83
C TRP A 161 -28.91 22.66 -28.10
N MET A 162 -28.17 21.61 -28.42
CA MET A 162 -27.35 21.53 -29.63
C MET A 162 -28.22 21.57 -30.91
N ALA A 163 -29.35 20.85 -30.94
CA ALA A 163 -30.26 20.84 -32.07
C ALA A 163 -30.84 22.24 -32.39
N HIS A 164 -31.04 23.09 -31.36
CA HIS A 164 -31.56 24.44 -31.53
C HIS A 164 -30.51 25.49 -31.88
N HIS A 165 -29.26 25.28 -31.45
CA HIS A 165 -28.22 26.34 -31.55
C HIS A 165 -27.08 26.00 -32.51
N VAL A 166 -26.93 24.74 -32.94
CA VAL A 166 -25.85 24.30 -33.83
C VAL A 166 -26.42 23.90 -35.19
N ASN A 167 -25.76 24.30 -36.25
CA ASN A 167 -26.17 23.94 -37.60
C ASN A 167 -26.19 22.39 -37.77
N PRO A 168 -27.30 21.81 -38.27
CA PRO A 168 -27.45 20.37 -38.48
C PRO A 168 -26.32 19.75 -39.32
N ILE A 169 -25.81 20.48 -40.31
CA ILE A 169 -24.68 20.01 -41.13
C ILE A 169 -23.41 19.81 -40.27
N VAL A 170 -23.18 20.71 -39.32
CA VAL A 170 -22.04 20.60 -38.39
C VAL A 170 -22.21 19.40 -37.48
N LEU A 171 -23.41 19.19 -36.93
CA LEU A 171 -23.73 18.02 -36.10
C LEU A 171 -23.51 16.70 -36.84
N GLN A 172 -23.99 16.61 -38.08
CA GLN A 172 -23.77 15.44 -38.94
C GLN A 172 -22.32 15.21 -39.26
N THR A 173 -21.55 16.27 -39.51
CA THR A 173 -20.11 16.19 -39.79
C THR A 173 -19.31 15.73 -38.56
N LEU A 174 -19.69 16.14 -37.36
CA LEU A 174 -18.99 15.82 -36.12
C LEU A 174 -19.41 14.46 -35.50
N TYR A 175 -20.55 13.90 -35.91
CA TYR A 175 -21.12 12.66 -35.37
C TYR A 175 -20.08 11.51 -35.42
N GLU A 176 -19.65 11.13 -36.63
CA GLU A 176 -18.70 10.04 -36.82
C GLU A 176 -17.34 10.30 -36.16
N PRO A 177 -16.69 11.46 -36.33
CA PRO A 177 -15.40 11.75 -35.69
C PRO A 177 -15.44 11.66 -34.16
N LEU A 178 -16.50 12.08 -33.49
CA LEU A 178 -16.59 12.02 -32.03
C LEU A 178 -16.78 10.60 -31.52
N TRP A 179 -17.58 9.77 -32.17
CA TRP A 179 -17.67 8.35 -31.85
C TRP A 179 -16.35 7.61 -32.08
N TRP A 180 -15.62 7.94 -33.16
CA TRP A 180 -14.28 7.43 -33.37
C TRP A 180 -13.28 7.91 -32.30
N ALA A 181 -13.33 9.18 -31.91
CA ALA A 181 -12.48 9.71 -30.87
C ALA A 181 -12.70 8.99 -29.53
N TYR A 182 -13.96 8.77 -29.15
CA TYR A 182 -14.31 7.98 -27.97
C TYR A 182 -13.78 6.53 -28.10
N SER A 183 -14.04 5.85 -29.19
CA SER A 183 -13.63 4.46 -29.41
C SER A 183 -12.11 4.31 -29.42
N ILE A 184 -11.38 5.24 -30.05
CA ILE A 184 -9.91 5.26 -30.06
C ILE A 184 -9.37 5.49 -28.64
N CYS A 185 -9.91 6.46 -27.89
CA CYS A 185 -9.51 6.68 -26.50
C CYS A 185 -9.72 5.43 -25.65
N LEU A 186 -10.85 4.77 -25.80
CA LEU A 186 -11.17 3.55 -25.07
C LEU A 186 -10.22 2.40 -25.44
N GLY A 187 -9.97 2.19 -26.74
CA GLY A 187 -9.01 1.19 -27.24
C GLY A 187 -7.59 1.45 -26.75
N LEU A 188 -7.12 2.69 -26.83
CA LEU A 188 -5.80 3.10 -26.33
C LEU A 188 -5.67 2.88 -24.81
N PHE A 189 -6.74 3.12 -24.05
CA PHE A 189 -6.75 2.84 -22.61
C PHE A 189 -6.53 1.34 -22.34
N PHE A 190 -7.26 0.45 -23.03
CA PHE A 190 -7.10 -0.99 -22.85
C PHE A 190 -5.70 -1.47 -23.25
N VAL A 191 -5.15 -0.96 -24.36
CA VAL A 191 -3.78 -1.26 -24.77
C VAL A 191 -2.74 -0.75 -23.76
N ALA A 192 -2.93 0.45 -23.22
CA ALA A 192 -2.03 1.04 -22.24
C ALA A 192 -2.12 0.39 -20.84
N LEU A 193 -3.17 -0.35 -20.56
CA LEU A 193 -3.49 -0.88 -19.23
C LEU A 193 -2.35 -1.75 -18.65
N PRO A 194 -1.82 -2.79 -19.35
CA PRO A 194 -0.75 -3.62 -18.81
C PRO A 194 0.59 -2.87 -18.67
N PHE A 195 0.82 -1.82 -19.44
CA PHE A 195 2.07 -1.06 -19.46
C PHE A 195 2.07 0.17 -18.54
N SER A 196 0.93 0.52 -17.96
CA SER A 196 0.76 1.72 -17.14
C SER A 196 0.43 1.39 -15.69
N ARG A 197 0.27 2.43 -14.88
CA ARG A 197 -0.20 2.32 -13.49
C ARG A 197 -1.54 1.58 -13.34
N TYR A 198 -2.34 1.48 -14.38
CA TYR A 198 -3.65 0.85 -14.35
C TYR A 198 -3.61 -0.68 -14.22
N MET A 199 -2.43 -1.28 -14.33
CA MET A 199 -2.24 -2.70 -14.00
C MET A 199 -2.70 -3.03 -12.57
N HIS A 200 -2.72 -2.05 -11.66
CA HIS A 200 -3.20 -2.25 -10.28
C HIS A 200 -4.65 -2.77 -10.24
N ILE A 201 -5.49 -2.46 -11.21
CA ILE A 201 -6.88 -2.94 -11.29
C ILE A 201 -6.93 -4.46 -11.30
N PHE A 202 -6.01 -5.11 -12.03
CA PHE A 202 -5.95 -6.57 -12.12
C PHE A 202 -5.11 -7.21 -11.01
N THR A 203 -4.08 -6.53 -10.52
CA THR A 203 -3.15 -7.10 -9.54
C THR A 203 -3.63 -6.94 -8.10
N GLU A 204 -4.48 -5.96 -7.81
CA GLU A 204 -5.04 -5.77 -6.47
C GLU A 204 -5.94 -6.94 -6.06
N ILE A 205 -6.77 -7.45 -6.97
CA ILE A 205 -7.69 -8.56 -6.70
C ILE A 205 -6.95 -9.82 -6.24
N PRO A 206 -6.00 -10.38 -7.02
CA PRO A 206 -5.22 -11.53 -6.58
C PRO A 206 -4.43 -11.25 -5.29
N LEU A 207 -3.91 -10.04 -5.10
CA LEU A 207 -3.18 -9.68 -3.89
C LEU A 207 -4.07 -9.76 -2.64
N ILE A 208 -5.33 -9.33 -2.73
CA ILE A 208 -6.30 -9.48 -1.63
C ILE A 208 -6.49 -10.96 -1.28
N PHE A 209 -6.64 -11.83 -2.28
CA PHE A 209 -6.78 -13.27 -2.06
C PHE A 209 -5.51 -13.86 -1.43
N LEU A 210 -4.33 -13.62 -2.01
CA LEU A 210 -3.06 -14.13 -1.50
C LEU A 210 -2.86 -13.74 -0.03
N ARG A 211 -3.11 -12.49 0.31
CA ARG A 211 -3.00 -11.99 1.67
C ARG A 211 -4.01 -12.64 2.62
N ARG A 212 -5.26 -12.84 2.21
CA ARG A 212 -6.28 -13.51 3.01
C ARG A 212 -5.95 -14.97 3.29
N TYR A 213 -5.35 -15.63 2.33
CA TYR A 213 -4.87 -17.00 2.49
C TYR A 213 -3.51 -17.08 3.20
N LYS A 214 -2.93 -15.95 3.62
CA LYS A 214 -1.59 -15.86 4.23
C LYS A 214 -0.51 -16.51 3.37
N LEU A 215 -0.67 -16.42 2.06
CA LEU A 215 0.32 -16.89 1.11
C LEU A 215 1.34 -15.77 0.88
N HIS A 216 2.53 -15.97 1.42
CA HIS A 216 3.68 -15.09 1.21
C HIS A 216 4.75 -15.87 0.43
N SER A 217 5.46 -15.19 -0.46
CA SER A 217 6.64 -15.79 -1.07
C SER A 217 7.82 -15.66 -0.11
N THR A 218 8.56 -16.74 0.05
CA THR A 218 9.86 -16.74 0.74
C THR A 218 11.01 -16.35 -0.20
N GLU A 219 10.74 -16.29 -1.51
CA GLU A 219 11.73 -15.92 -2.51
C GLU A 219 11.89 -14.41 -2.60
N LYS A 220 13.12 -13.95 -2.49
CA LYS A 220 13.50 -12.56 -2.75
C LYS A 220 13.26 -12.24 -4.23
N GLU A 221 12.56 -11.11 -4.49
CA GLU A 221 12.20 -10.68 -5.85
C GLU A 221 11.37 -11.66 -6.69
N GLY A 222 10.63 -12.56 -6.02
CA GLY A 222 9.72 -13.51 -6.64
C GLY A 222 8.50 -12.83 -7.29
N SER A 223 7.63 -13.68 -7.85
CA SER A 223 6.37 -13.25 -8.48
C SER A 223 5.47 -12.44 -7.54
N PHE A 224 5.45 -12.76 -6.24
CA PHE A 224 4.68 -12.03 -5.23
C PHE A 224 5.13 -10.58 -5.08
N ASP A 225 6.45 -10.31 -5.05
CA ASP A 225 7.00 -8.97 -5.00
C ASP A 225 6.63 -8.13 -6.23
N ARG A 226 6.56 -8.76 -7.41
CA ARG A 226 6.08 -8.11 -8.64
C ARG A 226 4.59 -7.77 -8.55
N PHE A 227 3.75 -8.70 -8.07
CA PHE A 227 2.32 -8.44 -7.83
C PHE A 227 2.12 -7.25 -6.89
N GLN A 228 2.84 -7.19 -5.77
CA GLN A 228 2.78 -6.07 -4.85
C GLN A 228 3.22 -4.74 -5.49
N THR A 229 4.29 -4.78 -6.30
CA THR A 229 4.80 -3.61 -7.02
C THR A 229 3.77 -3.09 -8.03
N ASP A 230 3.12 -3.99 -8.77
CA ASP A 230 2.12 -3.67 -9.80
C ASP A 230 0.77 -3.27 -9.21
N ALA A 231 0.45 -3.72 -7.98
CA ALA A 231 -0.75 -3.33 -7.28
C ALA A 231 -0.74 -1.88 -6.76
N CYS A 232 0.38 -1.17 -6.88
CA CYS A 232 0.46 0.24 -6.49
C CYS A 232 -0.31 1.15 -7.47
N SER A 233 -1.44 1.69 -7.03
CA SER A 233 -2.27 2.65 -7.80
C SER A 233 -1.64 4.04 -7.93
N ARG A 234 -0.50 4.31 -7.26
CA ARG A 234 0.16 5.63 -7.20
C ARG A 234 -0.76 6.75 -6.72
N CYS A 235 -1.64 6.45 -5.79
CA CYS A 235 -2.57 7.42 -5.20
C CYS A 235 -1.87 8.59 -4.49
N GLY A 236 -0.65 8.37 -3.96
CA GLY A 236 0.16 9.39 -3.28
C GLY A 236 -0.07 9.48 -1.77
N ILE A 237 -0.99 8.71 -1.21
CA ILE A 237 -1.31 8.72 0.24
C ILE A 237 -0.05 8.49 1.11
N CYS A 238 0.91 7.70 0.62
CA CYS A 238 2.15 7.40 1.34
C CYS A 238 3.16 8.57 1.38
N ILE A 239 2.91 9.68 0.67
CA ILE A 239 3.78 10.85 0.68
C ILE A 239 3.58 11.66 1.97
N ASP A 240 2.33 11.90 2.35
CA ASP A 240 1.99 12.80 3.47
C ASP A 240 2.49 12.32 4.84
N PRO A 241 2.45 11.01 5.20
CA PRO A 241 2.98 10.52 6.46
C PRO A 241 4.51 10.39 6.49
N CYS A 242 5.21 10.63 5.37
CA CYS A 242 6.65 10.45 5.28
C CYS A 242 7.40 11.61 5.94
N GLN A 243 8.12 11.30 7.05
CA GLN A 243 8.89 12.30 7.78
C GLN A 243 10.04 12.89 6.96
N LEU A 244 10.65 12.10 6.07
CA LEU A 244 11.69 12.61 5.17
C LEU A 244 11.16 13.71 4.25
N GLN A 245 9.88 13.63 3.88
CA GLN A 245 9.22 14.65 3.09
C GLN A 245 8.80 15.84 3.95
N SER A 246 8.14 15.60 5.11
CA SER A 246 7.54 16.68 5.91
C SER A 246 8.60 17.53 6.61
N GLU A 247 9.66 16.92 7.11
CA GLU A 247 10.66 17.59 7.94
C GLU A 247 11.93 18.00 7.17
N LEU A 248 12.35 17.17 6.19
CA LEU A 248 13.60 17.35 5.48
C LEU A 248 13.44 17.77 4.01
N GLY A 249 12.22 17.82 3.50
CA GLY A 249 11.95 18.17 2.09
C GLY A 249 12.47 17.16 1.07
N ILE A 250 12.89 15.95 1.51
CA ILE A 250 13.37 14.89 0.62
C ILE A 250 12.16 14.27 -0.07
N ASP A 251 12.09 14.35 -1.39
CA ASP A 251 10.89 14.07 -2.16
C ASP A 251 11.04 12.99 -3.25
N ASP A 252 12.04 12.14 -3.15
CA ASP A 252 12.27 11.01 -4.08
C ASP A 252 12.30 9.63 -3.41
N VAL A 253 12.31 9.56 -2.08
CA VAL A 253 12.45 8.32 -1.29
C VAL A 253 11.11 7.67 -0.94
N GLN A 254 9.98 8.40 -1.09
CA GLN A 254 8.66 7.93 -0.69
C GLN A 254 8.27 6.63 -1.44
N SER A 255 7.47 5.80 -0.78
CA SER A 255 7.15 4.46 -1.30
C SER A 255 6.50 4.48 -2.67
N VAL A 256 5.73 5.51 -3.02
CA VAL A 256 5.17 5.66 -4.36
C VAL A 256 6.24 5.79 -5.44
N TYR A 257 7.33 6.48 -5.15
CA TYR A 257 8.46 6.65 -6.10
C TYR A 257 9.34 5.41 -6.12
N PHE A 258 9.58 4.81 -4.95
CA PHE A 258 10.27 3.52 -4.84
C PHE A 258 9.59 2.43 -5.69
N LEU A 259 8.26 2.25 -5.55
CA LEU A 259 7.50 1.27 -6.32
C LEU A 259 7.45 1.61 -7.82
N ARG A 260 7.34 2.89 -8.16
CA ARG A 260 7.42 3.36 -9.55
C ARG A 260 8.75 2.96 -10.18
N ASP A 261 9.85 3.30 -9.52
CA ASP A 261 11.20 3.09 -10.07
C ASP A 261 11.54 1.60 -10.12
N ARG A 262 11.07 0.80 -9.13
CA ARG A 262 11.15 -0.65 -9.15
C ARG A 262 10.41 -1.26 -10.34
N ARG A 263 9.17 -0.83 -10.59
CA ARG A 263 8.35 -1.35 -11.71
C ARG A 263 9.02 -1.14 -13.08
N TYR A 264 9.67 0.00 -13.26
CA TYR A 264 10.31 0.33 -14.54
C TYR A 264 11.82 0.01 -14.59
N ASN A 265 12.33 -0.75 -13.63
CA ASN A 265 13.76 -1.11 -13.52
C ASN A 265 14.70 0.10 -13.48
N HIS A 266 14.26 1.21 -12.87
CA HIS A 266 15.04 2.45 -12.70
C HIS A 266 15.34 2.74 -11.22
N LEU A 267 15.20 1.73 -10.36
CA LEU A 267 15.42 1.89 -8.92
C LEU A 267 16.90 2.22 -8.64
N ARG A 268 17.12 3.37 -8.04
CA ARG A 268 18.46 3.78 -7.56
C ARG A 268 18.69 3.26 -6.15
N GLN A 269 19.93 2.86 -5.86
CA GLN A 269 20.34 2.39 -4.53
C GLN A 269 20.06 3.43 -3.43
N SER A 270 20.26 4.73 -3.73
CA SER A 270 19.92 5.82 -2.80
C SER A 270 18.44 5.86 -2.42
N VAL A 271 17.53 5.58 -3.37
CA VAL A 271 16.09 5.52 -3.11
C VAL A 271 15.74 4.34 -2.21
N ALA A 272 16.39 3.19 -2.41
CA ALA A 272 16.20 2.02 -1.55
C ALA A 272 16.76 2.25 -0.14
N ASN A 273 17.98 2.82 -0.02
CA ASN A 273 18.73 2.89 1.24
C ASN A 273 18.34 4.07 2.15
N ASN A 274 17.94 5.21 1.60
CA ASN A 274 17.67 6.42 2.39
C ASN A 274 16.30 6.42 3.11
N CYS A 275 15.56 5.32 3.08
CA CYS A 275 14.30 5.21 3.81
C CYS A 275 14.53 4.84 5.28
N LEU A 276 13.81 5.50 6.20
CA LEU A 276 13.87 5.23 7.64
C LEU A 276 13.21 3.90 8.05
N MET A 277 12.51 3.20 7.17
CA MET A 277 11.81 1.94 7.43
C MET A 277 10.79 2.03 8.59
N CYS A 278 10.21 3.21 8.83
CA CYS A 278 9.32 3.48 9.96
C CYS A 278 7.89 2.89 9.82
N GLY A 279 7.53 2.30 8.67
CA GLY A 279 6.25 1.63 8.44
C GLY A 279 5.02 2.54 8.23
N ARG A 280 5.08 3.84 8.50
CA ARG A 280 3.92 4.75 8.40
C ARG A 280 3.21 4.74 7.05
N CYS A 281 3.98 4.62 5.97
CA CYS A 281 3.43 4.51 4.60
C CYS A 281 2.73 3.18 4.36
N GLU A 282 3.21 2.10 4.97
CA GLU A 282 2.63 0.76 4.90
C GLU A 282 1.27 0.71 5.59
N GLN A 283 1.18 1.23 6.82
CA GLN A 283 -0.07 1.34 7.58
C GLN A 283 -1.15 2.16 6.86
N ARG A 284 -0.73 3.19 6.11
CA ARG A 284 -1.63 4.05 5.35
C ARG A 284 -1.93 3.55 3.94
N CYS A 285 -1.26 2.49 3.49
CA CYS A 285 -1.46 1.96 2.13
C CYS A 285 -2.85 1.34 1.99
N PRO A 286 -3.73 1.86 1.11
CA PRO A 286 -5.07 1.33 0.96
C PRO A 286 -5.07 -0.08 0.36
N VAL A 287 -4.07 -0.40 -0.46
CA VAL A 287 -3.88 -1.72 -1.08
C VAL A 287 -3.28 -2.72 -0.09
N GLY A 288 -2.58 -2.25 0.94
CA GLY A 288 -1.92 -3.10 1.94
C GLY A 288 -0.65 -3.77 1.42
N ILE A 289 0.14 -3.02 0.65
CA ILE A 289 1.44 -3.48 0.13
C ILE A 289 2.44 -3.51 1.29
N GLU A 290 3.22 -4.59 1.38
CA GLU A 290 4.29 -4.77 2.38
C GLU A 290 5.55 -3.99 1.97
N LEU A 291 5.48 -2.65 2.12
CA LEU A 291 6.48 -1.71 1.60
C LEU A 291 7.85 -1.89 2.22
N ASN A 292 7.89 -2.22 3.52
CA ASN A 292 9.15 -2.45 4.23
C ASN A 292 9.83 -3.74 3.74
N THR A 293 9.07 -4.81 3.55
CA THR A 293 9.58 -6.09 3.02
C THR A 293 10.14 -5.92 1.61
N LEU A 294 9.39 -5.28 0.72
CA LEU A 294 9.86 -4.99 -0.65
C LEU A 294 11.15 -4.16 -0.66
N ARG A 295 11.24 -3.20 0.24
CA ARG A 295 12.43 -2.34 0.33
C ARG A 295 13.65 -3.09 0.88
N LEU A 296 13.45 -3.97 1.86
CA LEU A 296 14.51 -4.85 2.37
C LEU A 296 15.03 -5.78 1.28
N ASN A 297 14.11 -6.43 0.55
CA ASN A 297 14.48 -7.30 -0.58
C ASN A 297 15.29 -6.54 -1.64
N SER A 298 14.88 -5.31 -1.97
CA SER A 298 15.62 -4.48 -2.93
C SER A 298 16.99 -4.06 -2.41
N ARG A 299 17.14 -3.74 -1.12
CA ARG A 299 18.44 -3.43 -0.51
C ARG A 299 19.40 -4.62 -0.59
N ASP A 300 18.89 -5.80 -0.31
CA ASP A 300 19.65 -7.04 -0.35
C ASP A 300 20.12 -7.37 -1.78
N THR A 301 19.22 -7.27 -2.78
CA THR A 301 19.55 -7.56 -4.18
C THR A 301 20.48 -6.53 -4.82
N MET A 302 20.31 -5.24 -4.48
CA MET A 302 21.12 -4.15 -5.05
C MET A 302 22.52 -4.04 -4.43
N ARG A 303 22.84 -4.86 -3.48
CA ARG A 303 24.11 -4.88 -2.81
C ARG A 303 25.19 -5.47 -3.72
N ASN A 304 26.20 -4.68 -4.07
CA ASN A 304 27.20 -5.04 -5.07
C ASN A 304 28.27 -6.03 -4.59
N THR A 305 28.51 -6.17 -3.29
CA THR A 305 29.48 -7.12 -2.71
C THR A 305 29.15 -7.46 -1.26
N PRO A 306 29.03 -8.74 -0.91
CA PRO A 306 29.04 -9.15 0.49
C PRO A 306 30.43 -8.88 1.06
N ASP A 307 30.57 -7.87 1.91
CA ASP A 307 31.77 -7.74 2.73
C ASP A 307 31.61 -8.66 3.95
N GLU A 308 31.82 -9.95 3.73
CA GLU A 308 31.69 -10.96 4.78
C GLU A 308 32.58 -10.66 5.99
N LYS A 309 33.69 -9.98 5.77
CA LYS A 309 34.66 -9.64 6.83
C LYS A 309 34.26 -8.46 7.70
N ARG A 310 33.36 -7.61 7.20
CA ARG A 310 32.98 -6.36 7.86
C ARG A 310 32.39 -6.55 9.27
N TYR A 311 31.79 -7.72 9.52
CA TYR A 311 31.12 -8.03 10.79
C TYR A 311 31.69 -9.24 11.51
N GLU A 312 32.83 -9.78 11.05
CA GLU A 312 33.52 -10.92 11.70
C GLU A 312 33.90 -10.63 13.16
N TYR A 313 34.17 -9.37 13.50
CA TYR A 313 34.51 -8.97 14.86
C TYR A 313 33.36 -9.14 15.89
N PHE A 314 32.13 -9.38 15.44
CA PHE A 314 31.03 -9.76 16.31
C PHE A 314 30.92 -11.26 16.55
N GLN A 315 31.65 -12.07 15.78
CA GLN A 315 31.58 -13.53 15.83
C GLN A 315 32.67 -14.08 16.73
N GLY A 316 32.34 -15.13 17.49
CA GLY A 316 33.33 -15.91 18.24
C GLY A 316 33.81 -15.34 19.56
N VAL A 317 33.41 -14.15 19.95
CA VAL A 317 33.78 -13.53 21.22
C VAL A 317 32.59 -13.51 22.17
N ASP A 318 32.62 -14.35 23.20
CA ASP A 318 31.65 -14.31 24.28
C ASP A 318 31.90 -13.09 25.16
N ARG A 319 30.97 -12.15 25.14
CA ARG A 319 31.01 -10.87 25.89
C ARG A 319 30.04 -10.88 27.06
N SER A 320 29.60 -12.04 27.45
CA SER A 320 28.66 -12.21 28.54
C SER A 320 29.36 -12.26 29.91
N ALA A 321 28.59 -11.98 30.94
CA ALA A 321 29.04 -12.11 32.33
C ALA A 321 27.90 -12.54 33.23
N GLY A 322 28.22 -13.16 34.37
CA GLY A 322 27.26 -13.66 35.34
C GLY A 322 26.70 -15.05 34.96
N GLU A 323 25.86 -15.56 35.84
CA GLU A 323 25.22 -16.86 35.73
C GLU A 323 23.72 -16.70 36.02
N GLY A 324 22.90 -17.65 35.58
CA GLY A 324 21.46 -17.63 35.82
C GLY A 324 20.65 -18.11 34.63
N ARG A 325 19.36 -18.40 34.86
CA ARG A 325 18.41 -18.77 33.81
C ARG A 325 17.70 -17.55 33.18
N VAL A 326 17.79 -16.41 33.85
CA VAL A 326 17.33 -15.13 33.33
C VAL A 326 18.48 -14.48 32.57
N GLY A 327 18.31 -14.35 31.27
CA GLY A 327 19.26 -13.63 30.41
C GLY A 327 18.87 -12.16 30.27
N TYR A 328 19.81 -11.26 30.41
CA TYR A 328 19.61 -9.86 30.08
C TYR A 328 20.42 -9.48 28.84
N PHE A 329 19.70 -9.01 27.83
CA PHE A 329 20.26 -8.46 26.61
C PHE A 329 19.94 -6.97 26.57
N ALA A 330 20.89 -6.11 26.96
CA ALA A 330 20.64 -4.68 27.01
C ALA A 330 20.35 -4.09 25.62
N GLY A 331 21.14 -4.50 24.64
CA GLY A 331 21.08 -4.00 23.27
C GLY A 331 21.85 -2.69 23.07
N CYS A 332 22.34 -2.48 21.86
CA CYS A 332 23.23 -1.37 21.52
C CYS A 332 22.66 0.02 21.87
N MET A 333 21.34 0.22 21.71
CA MET A 333 20.72 1.50 22.06
C MET A 333 20.69 1.73 23.58
N THR A 334 20.50 0.69 24.37
CA THR A 334 20.52 0.77 25.84
C THR A 334 21.92 1.02 26.37
N LEU A 335 22.94 0.44 25.70
CA LEU A 335 24.35 0.70 26.03
C LEU A 335 24.71 2.19 25.87
N LEU A 336 24.06 2.90 24.94
CA LEU A 336 24.19 4.35 24.78
C LEU A 336 23.42 5.18 25.86
N THR A 337 22.65 4.52 26.71
CA THR A 337 21.84 5.15 27.78
C THR A 337 22.22 4.59 29.14
N PRO A 338 23.37 4.95 29.72
CA PRO A 338 23.91 4.35 30.95
C PRO A 338 22.96 4.34 32.13
N ARG A 339 22.05 5.32 32.21
CA ARG A 339 21.04 5.39 33.29
C ARG A 339 20.11 4.17 33.32
N ILE A 340 19.73 3.65 32.14
CA ILE A 340 18.88 2.46 32.05
C ILE A 340 19.67 1.22 32.50
N LEU A 341 20.92 1.09 32.07
CA LEU A 341 21.79 -0.02 32.48
C LEU A 341 21.95 -0.06 33.99
N LEU A 342 22.34 1.06 34.61
CA LEU A 342 22.51 1.19 36.06
C LEU A 342 21.19 0.93 36.82
N ALA A 343 20.05 1.35 36.27
CA ALA A 343 18.76 1.08 36.86
C ALA A 343 18.44 -0.43 36.83
N MET A 344 18.68 -1.11 35.71
CA MET A 344 18.46 -2.54 35.58
C MET A 344 19.38 -3.35 36.50
N GLU A 345 20.63 -2.97 36.63
CA GLU A 345 21.58 -3.62 37.55
C GLU A 345 21.09 -3.50 39.00
N ARG A 346 20.60 -2.32 39.41
CA ARG A 346 20.02 -2.11 40.73
C ARG A 346 18.74 -2.93 40.96
N ILE A 347 17.91 -3.06 39.95
CA ILE A 347 16.65 -3.84 39.98
C ILE A 347 16.99 -5.32 40.17
N PHE A 348 17.89 -5.88 39.39
CA PHE A 348 18.30 -7.28 39.52
C PHE A 348 18.89 -7.55 40.91
N LYS A 349 19.77 -6.67 41.39
CA LYS A 349 20.33 -6.77 42.73
C LYS A 349 19.26 -6.67 43.84
N ALA A 350 18.31 -5.74 43.68
CA ALA A 350 17.23 -5.55 44.69
C ALA A 350 16.24 -6.72 44.70
N SER A 351 15.99 -7.36 43.59
CA SER A 351 15.11 -8.53 43.47
C SER A 351 15.79 -9.86 43.81
N GLY A 352 17.10 -9.87 44.07
CA GLY A 352 17.89 -11.08 44.33
C GLY A 352 17.94 -12.01 43.12
N GLU A 353 17.87 -11.45 41.90
CA GLU A 353 17.89 -12.23 40.66
C GLU A 353 19.34 -12.49 40.19
N GLU A 354 19.67 -13.75 39.97
CA GLU A 354 20.90 -14.12 39.29
C GLU A 354 20.69 -14.03 37.78
N VAL A 355 21.45 -13.12 37.15
CA VAL A 355 21.26 -12.77 35.76
C VAL A 355 22.53 -13.03 34.97
N TRP A 356 22.38 -13.83 33.93
CA TRP A 356 23.35 -13.89 32.84
C TRP A 356 23.19 -12.69 31.95
N TRP A 357 24.19 -11.86 31.80
CA TRP A 357 24.14 -10.63 31.01
C TRP A 357 24.90 -10.82 29.69
N ALA A 358 24.17 -10.87 28.58
CA ALA A 358 24.69 -11.23 27.28
C ALA A 358 25.74 -10.26 26.71
N ASP A 359 25.58 -8.97 26.97
CA ASP A 359 26.41 -7.87 26.42
C ASP A 359 27.08 -7.00 27.49
N LYS A 360 27.42 -7.60 28.63
CA LYS A 360 28.00 -6.90 29.78
C LYS A 360 29.35 -6.27 29.45
N GLU A 361 30.22 -6.98 28.71
CA GLU A 361 31.58 -6.57 28.37
C GLU A 361 31.73 -5.99 26.96
N GLY A 362 30.61 -5.64 26.35
CA GLY A 362 30.60 -5.01 25.04
C GLY A 362 29.40 -5.35 24.20
N GLY A 363 29.21 -4.60 23.14
CA GLY A 363 28.04 -4.71 22.31
C GLY A 363 27.93 -6.04 21.58
N VAL A 364 26.80 -6.71 21.79
CA VAL A 364 26.30 -7.78 20.96
C VAL A 364 25.07 -7.25 20.22
N CYS A 365 24.90 -7.62 18.96
CA CYS A 365 23.84 -7.08 18.12
C CYS A 365 22.71 -8.08 17.95
N CYS A 366 21.44 -7.61 17.99
CA CYS A 366 20.29 -8.45 17.66
C CYS A 366 20.15 -8.74 16.13
N GLY A 367 21.01 -8.17 15.29
CA GLY A 367 20.97 -8.33 13.83
C GLY A 367 20.08 -7.32 13.08
N ARG A 368 19.24 -6.57 13.75
CA ARG A 368 18.29 -5.64 13.08
C ARG A 368 18.97 -4.59 12.19
N PRO A 369 20.04 -3.89 12.59
CA PRO A 369 20.73 -2.94 11.72
C PRO A 369 21.28 -3.57 10.45
N LEU A 370 21.81 -4.80 10.54
CA LEU A 370 22.30 -5.56 9.41
C LEU A 370 21.17 -5.88 8.44
N LYS A 371 20.05 -6.38 8.96
CA LYS A 371 18.87 -6.66 8.15
C LYS A 371 18.34 -5.39 7.47
N LEU A 372 18.25 -4.27 8.19
CA LEU A 372 17.78 -3.00 7.63
C LEU A 372 18.72 -2.44 6.55
N SER A 373 20.00 -2.75 6.60
CA SER A 373 20.96 -2.37 5.55
C SER A 373 20.93 -3.27 4.32
N GLY A 374 20.17 -4.38 4.36
CA GLY A 374 20.13 -5.39 3.31
C GLY A 374 21.17 -6.49 3.49
N GLU A 375 21.81 -6.61 4.67
CA GLU A 375 22.78 -7.63 4.98
C GLU A 375 22.14 -8.85 5.64
N THR A 376 21.21 -9.47 4.92
CA THR A 376 20.34 -10.52 5.46
C THR A 376 21.13 -11.74 5.93
N ASP A 377 22.17 -12.14 5.19
CA ASP A 377 22.99 -13.31 5.56
C ASP A 377 23.85 -13.04 6.80
N SER A 378 24.45 -11.86 6.89
CA SER A 378 25.19 -11.44 8.08
C SER A 378 24.27 -11.30 9.31
N ALA A 379 23.04 -10.80 9.11
CA ALA A 379 22.03 -10.75 10.16
C ALA A 379 21.65 -12.14 10.65
N ARG A 380 21.46 -13.11 9.74
CA ARG A 380 21.14 -14.50 10.07
C ARG A 380 22.27 -15.16 10.86
N LYS A 381 23.52 -15.05 10.39
CA LYS A 381 24.70 -15.55 11.13
C LYS A 381 24.76 -14.99 12.56
N MET A 382 24.45 -13.71 12.72
CA MET A 382 24.39 -13.05 14.03
C MET A 382 23.27 -13.62 14.92
N MET A 383 22.10 -13.86 14.35
CA MET A 383 20.95 -14.47 15.05
C MET A 383 21.29 -15.89 15.51
N ASP A 384 21.87 -16.69 14.62
CA ASP A 384 22.27 -18.09 14.92
C ASP A 384 23.32 -18.12 16.04
N TYR A 385 24.29 -17.21 16.02
CA TYR A 385 25.26 -17.06 17.08
C TYR A 385 24.61 -16.75 18.44
N ASN A 386 23.71 -15.78 18.48
CA ASN A 386 23.01 -15.40 19.71
C ASN A 386 22.13 -16.56 20.24
N ILE A 387 21.45 -17.28 19.35
CA ILE A 387 20.62 -18.47 19.73
C ILE A 387 21.53 -19.54 20.35
N ALA A 388 22.69 -19.81 19.75
CA ALA A 388 23.66 -20.77 20.31
C ALA A 388 24.16 -20.33 21.68
N LEU A 389 24.40 -19.04 21.87
CA LEU A 389 24.83 -18.47 23.14
C LEU A 389 23.74 -18.62 24.22
N PHE A 390 22.49 -18.31 23.92
CA PHE A 390 21.37 -18.47 24.86
C PHE A 390 21.17 -19.93 25.25
N ARG A 391 21.31 -20.86 24.33
CA ARG A 391 21.26 -22.33 24.61
C ARG A 391 22.43 -22.78 25.46
N LYS A 392 23.65 -22.31 25.18
CA LYS A 392 24.84 -22.62 25.96
C LYS A 392 24.66 -22.27 27.45
N HIS A 393 24.07 -21.10 27.71
CA HIS A 393 23.80 -20.59 29.06
C HIS A 393 22.45 -21.05 29.64
N ARG A 394 21.71 -21.93 28.96
CA ARG A 394 20.44 -22.52 29.40
C ARG A 394 19.41 -21.48 29.82
N ILE A 395 19.33 -20.38 29.07
CA ILE A 395 18.41 -19.28 29.34
C ILE A 395 16.96 -19.75 29.14
N THR A 396 16.08 -19.44 30.07
CA THR A 396 14.63 -19.72 30.01
C THR A 396 13.81 -18.43 29.87
N THR A 397 14.33 -17.31 30.34
CA THR A 397 13.70 -15.99 30.21
C THR A 397 14.74 -15.00 29.70
N LEU A 398 14.46 -14.37 28.57
CA LEU A 398 15.31 -13.34 27.96
C LEU A 398 14.66 -11.97 28.17
N VAL A 399 15.33 -11.12 28.92
CA VAL A 399 14.89 -9.74 29.22
C VAL A 399 15.68 -8.77 28.38
N THR A 400 15.02 -7.83 27.71
CA THR A 400 15.70 -6.75 26.99
C THR A 400 15.11 -5.38 27.33
N SER A 401 15.97 -4.36 27.33
CA SER A 401 15.53 -2.96 27.51
C SER A 401 15.35 -2.23 26.21
N CYS A 402 15.75 -2.81 25.08
CA CYS A 402 15.64 -2.21 23.77
C CYS A 402 14.34 -2.68 23.06
N PRO A 403 13.41 -1.79 22.73
CA PRO A 403 12.18 -2.17 22.03
C PRO A 403 12.43 -2.84 20.67
N ILE A 404 13.45 -2.42 19.94
CA ILE A 404 13.87 -3.02 18.68
C ILE A 404 14.31 -4.47 18.89
N CYS A 405 15.13 -4.72 19.90
CA CYS A 405 15.60 -6.07 20.22
C CYS A 405 14.44 -6.96 20.64
N LEU A 406 13.50 -6.43 21.44
CA LEU A 406 12.29 -7.16 21.85
C LEU A 406 11.51 -7.67 20.65
N LYS A 407 11.21 -6.78 19.69
CA LYS A 407 10.49 -7.12 18.46
C LYS A 407 11.23 -8.20 17.67
N VAL A 408 12.51 -8.02 17.45
CA VAL A 408 13.35 -8.95 16.68
C VAL A 408 13.39 -10.32 17.35
N PHE A 409 13.59 -10.39 18.68
CA PHE A 409 13.60 -11.66 19.40
C PHE A 409 12.25 -12.38 19.38
N ARG A 410 11.13 -11.66 19.40
CA ARG A 410 9.80 -12.24 19.35
C ARG A 410 9.35 -12.67 17.95
N GLU A 411 9.71 -11.90 16.93
CA GLU A 411 9.17 -12.09 15.58
C GLU A 411 10.13 -12.83 14.65
N GLU A 412 11.45 -12.70 14.86
CA GLU A 412 12.45 -13.17 13.90
C GLU A 412 13.35 -14.28 14.43
N TYR A 413 13.53 -14.38 15.76
CA TYR A 413 14.27 -15.44 16.40
C TYR A 413 13.34 -16.63 16.70
N HIS A 414 13.78 -17.82 16.37
CA HIS A 414 13.06 -19.04 16.76
C HIS A 414 13.57 -19.52 18.14
N LEU A 415 13.10 -18.86 19.21
CA LEU A 415 13.52 -19.12 20.59
C LEU A 415 12.57 -20.11 21.28
N GLU A 416 12.63 -21.38 20.86
CA GLU A 416 11.84 -22.42 21.50
C GLU A 416 12.25 -22.60 22.98
N GLY A 417 11.25 -22.54 23.88
CA GLY A 417 11.45 -22.71 25.33
C GLY A 417 12.06 -21.51 26.03
N ILE A 418 12.25 -20.36 25.36
CA ILE A 418 12.72 -19.11 25.94
C ILE A 418 11.61 -18.07 25.88
N GLU A 419 11.19 -17.59 27.04
CA GLU A 419 10.24 -16.48 27.12
C GLU A 419 10.96 -15.15 26.94
N VAL A 420 10.47 -14.30 26.03
CA VAL A 420 11.07 -12.99 25.74
C VAL A 420 10.23 -11.87 26.32
N LEU A 421 10.83 -11.05 27.20
CA LEU A 421 10.16 -9.98 27.90
C LEU A 421 10.88 -8.63 27.72
N HIS A 422 10.10 -7.57 27.61
CA HIS A 422 10.63 -6.23 27.85
C HIS A 422 10.94 -6.05 29.33
N HIS A 423 11.92 -5.20 29.66
CA HIS A 423 12.26 -4.97 31.07
C HIS A 423 11.08 -4.48 31.90
N SER A 424 10.14 -3.72 31.33
CA SER A 424 8.92 -3.27 32.04
C SER A 424 7.96 -4.42 32.35
N GLU A 425 7.82 -5.40 31.45
CA GLU A 425 7.03 -6.60 31.69
C GLU A 425 7.67 -7.48 32.78
N TYR A 426 8.98 -7.60 32.71
CA TYR A 426 9.74 -8.34 33.72
C TYR A 426 9.67 -7.68 35.11
N MET A 427 9.85 -6.36 35.21
CA MET A 427 9.67 -5.61 36.44
C MET A 427 8.27 -5.79 37.03
N LEU A 428 7.23 -5.75 36.18
CA LEU A 428 5.86 -5.98 36.61
C LEU A 428 5.68 -7.38 37.20
N ARG A 429 6.34 -8.39 36.65
CA ARG A 429 6.38 -9.75 37.20
C ARG A 429 7.02 -9.76 38.59
N LEU A 430 8.21 -9.17 38.73
CA LEU A 430 8.93 -9.10 40.02
C LEU A 430 8.10 -8.39 41.12
N ILE A 431 7.33 -7.36 40.73
CA ILE A 431 6.44 -6.65 41.67
C ILE A 431 5.29 -7.56 42.07
N ARG A 432 4.66 -8.27 41.17
CA ARG A 432 3.55 -9.20 41.45
C ARG A 432 4.00 -10.37 42.33
N ASP A 433 5.23 -10.85 42.11
CA ASP A 433 5.83 -11.91 42.92
C ASP A 433 6.35 -11.44 44.27
N GLY A 434 6.19 -10.16 44.60
CA GLY A 434 6.66 -9.56 45.85
C GLY A 434 8.18 -9.41 45.98
N ARG A 435 8.93 -9.67 44.90
CA ARG A 435 10.39 -9.61 44.83
C ARG A 435 10.93 -8.20 44.61
N LEU A 436 10.10 -7.27 44.16
CA LEU A 436 10.44 -5.87 43.97
C LEU A 436 9.33 -5.00 44.61
N GLN A 437 9.73 -4.17 45.59
CA GLN A 437 8.81 -3.25 46.25
C GLN A 437 8.97 -1.83 45.67
N LEU A 438 7.85 -1.21 45.34
CA LEU A 438 7.80 0.16 44.83
C LEU A 438 7.44 1.15 45.92
N ARG A 439 8.07 2.31 45.91
CA ARG A 439 7.64 3.46 46.69
C ARG A 439 6.63 4.28 45.87
N ARG A 440 5.56 4.72 46.54
CA ARG A 440 4.55 5.58 45.91
C ARG A 440 5.18 6.95 45.62
N GLY A 441 5.17 7.37 44.37
CA GLY A 441 5.60 8.70 43.92
C GLY A 441 4.42 9.61 43.66
N ALA A 442 4.64 10.94 43.75
CA ALA A 442 3.63 11.96 43.46
C ALA A 442 3.77 12.53 42.02
N GLN A 443 4.70 12.02 41.25
CA GLN A 443 4.98 12.56 39.90
C GLN A 443 3.99 12.05 38.87
N THR A 444 3.60 12.92 37.95
CA THR A 444 2.80 12.58 36.75
C THR A 444 3.72 12.26 35.60
N PHE A 445 3.46 11.17 34.89
CA PHE A 445 4.24 10.71 33.75
C PHE A 445 3.34 10.63 32.52
N THR A 446 3.94 10.93 31.35
CA THR A 446 3.36 10.65 30.03
C THR A 446 4.20 9.57 29.38
N TYR A 447 3.53 8.59 28.78
CA TYR A 447 4.19 7.52 28.04
C TYR A 447 4.14 7.80 26.54
N HIS A 448 5.25 7.59 25.88
CA HIS A 448 5.37 7.65 24.42
C HIS A 448 5.78 6.27 23.91
N ASP A 449 4.93 5.65 23.09
CA ASP A 449 5.22 4.36 22.50
C ASP A 449 6.47 4.42 21.60
N PRO A 450 7.38 3.46 21.75
CA PRO A 450 8.50 3.31 20.81
C PRO A 450 7.99 2.96 19.41
N CYS A 451 8.61 3.57 18.38
CA CYS A 451 8.21 3.39 16.97
C CYS A 451 8.13 1.93 16.49
N GLU A 452 8.91 1.04 17.09
CA GLU A 452 8.95 -0.38 16.73
C GLU A 452 7.91 -1.24 17.47
N LEU A 453 7.22 -0.71 18.49
CA LEU A 453 6.21 -1.42 19.28
C LEU A 453 4.81 -0.83 19.15
N GLY A 454 4.69 0.42 18.62
CA GLY A 454 3.44 1.13 18.41
C GLY A 454 2.69 0.79 17.11
#